data_01ab70558bffe709906f549c4c18c97a
#
_entry.id   01ab70558bffe709906f549c4c18c97a
#
_cell.length_a   1.000
_cell.length_b   1.000
_cell.length_c   1.000
_cell.angle_alpha   90.00
_cell.angle_beta   90.00
_cell.angle_gamma   90.00
#
_symmetry.space_group_name_H-M   'P 1'
#
loop_
_entity.id
_entity.type
_entity.pdbx_description
1 polymer ?
#
loop_
_entity_poly.entity_id
_entity_poly.type
_entity_poly.pdbx_seq_one_letter_code
_entity_poly.pdbx_strand_id
1 'polypeptide(L)'
;MEETWGAGQRLWLNDGSCVRLRPEYRNHVWSYDFVHCRTDDGKVFRTLNILDEFSRECLAIKVDRKLNSTNVIDALTDLFIMRGSPAFIRSENGPEFIAQAVRQWIAAVGAKTAYIEPGSPWENGYCESFNGRFRDELLNGEIFYSLREAQIIIEEWRKHYNTKRPHSALGYRPPAPETIIPLDQRPIMH
;
A
#
# COMPACT_ATOMS: atom_id res chain seq x y z
N MET A 1 27.27 -19.68 7.87
CA MET A 1 27.38 -18.21 7.77
C MET A 1 25.99 -17.66 7.57
N GLU A 2 25.40 -17.05 8.59
CA GLU A 2 24.15 -16.35 8.42
C GLU A 2 24.46 -15.06 7.68
N GLU A 3 24.03 -14.99 6.43
CA GLU A 3 24.05 -13.74 5.68
C GLU A 3 22.98 -12.81 6.30
N THR A 4 23.44 -11.81 7.03
CA THR A 4 22.59 -10.72 7.51
C THR A 4 22.16 -9.89 6.31
N TRP A 5 20.93 -10.07 5.89
CA TRP A 5 20.32 -9.28 4.81
C TRP A 5 20.15 -7.83 5.28
N GLY A 6 20.96 -6.94 4.74
CA GLY A 6 20.81 -5.51 4.99
C GLY A 6 19.51 -4.97 4.38
N ALA A 7 18.87 -4.03 5.08
CA ALA A 7 17.70 -3.33 4.59
C ALA A 7 17.96 -2.73 3.20
N GLY A 8 17.11 -3.04 2.23
CA GLY A 8 17.19 -2.49 0.88
C GLY A 8 18.03 -3.29 -0.13
N GLN A 9 18.58 -4.44 0.25
CA GLN A 9 19.32 -5.27 -0.68
C GLN A 9 18.42 -6.26 -1.42
N ARG A 10 18.61 -6.33 -2.74
CA ARG A 10 18.04 -7.40 -3.56
C ARG A 10 18.76 -8.70 -3.23
N LEU A 11 17.99 -9.77 -3.19
CA LEU A 11 18.55 -11.12 -3.05
C LEU A 11 19.21 -11.53 -4.39
N TRP A 12 20.50 -11.24 -4.54
CA TRP A 12 21.27 -11.70 -5.69
C TRP A 12 21.68 -13.16 -5.48
N LEU A 13 21.31 -14.01 -6.42
CA LEU A 13 21.79 -15.40 -6.44
C LEU A 13 23.19 -15.46 -7.08
N ASN A 14 23.90 -16.57 -6.83
CA ASN A 14 25.26 -16.77 -7.34
C ASN A 14 25.35 -16.78 -8.88
N ASP A 15 24.23 -16.96 -9.58
CA ASP A 15 24.10 -16.93 -11.03
C ASP A 15 23.81 -15.52 -11.57
N GLY A 16 23.79 -14.47 -10.71
CA GLY A 16 23.48 -13.10 -11.09
C GLY A 16 22.00 -12.78 -11.18
N SER A 17 21.10 -13.73 -10.89
CA SER A 17 19.66 -13.48 -10.84
C SER A 17 19.25 -12.83 -9.52
N CYS A 18 18.16 -12.06 -9.54
CA CYS A 18 17.61 -11.38 -8.37
C CYS A 18 16.28 -12.01 -7.98
N VAL A 19 16.16 -12.44 -6.73
CA VAL A 19 14.89 -12.95 -6.20
C VAL A 19 14.12 -11.81 -5.57
N ARG A 20 12.88 -11.62 -6.02
CA ARG A 20 11.95 -10.68 -5.41
C ARG A 20 11.54 -11.16 -4.02
N LEU A 21 11.54 -10.26 -3.04
CA LEU A 21 10.92 -10.52 -1.75
C LEU A 21 9.41 -10.71 -1.94
N ARG A 22 8.91 -11.92 -1.65
CA ARG A 22 7.48 -12.24 -1.71
C ARG A 22 6.87 -12.13 -0.32
N PRO A 23 5.66 -11.59 -0.20
CA PRO A 23 4.95 -11.58 1.08
C PRO A 23 4.58 -13.01 1.48
N GLU A 24 4.81 -13.37 2.74
CA GLU A 24 4.55 -14.72 3.28
C GLU A 24 3.38 -14.74 4.26
N TYR A 25 3.05 -13.60 4.87
CA TYR A 25 1.98 -13.44 5.84
C TYR A 25 1.46 -12.00 5.84
N ARG A 26 0.30 -11.80 6.45
CA ARG A 26 -0.31 -10.48 6.59
C ARG A 26 0.61 -9.53 7.37
N ASN A 27 0.72 -8.28 6.91
CA ASN A 27 1.64 -7.28 7.43
C ASN A 27 3.13 -7.65 7.29
N HIS A 28 3.45 -8.56 6.37
CA HIS A 28 4.84 -8.83 6.03
C HIS A 28 5.43 -7.69 5.20
N VAL A 29 4.81 -7.36 4.10
CA VAL A 29 5.24 -6.28 3.20
C VAL A 29 4.07 -5.36 2.91
N TRP A 30 4.22 -4.08 3.25
CA TRP A 30 3.33 -3.04 2.76
C TRP A 30 4.00 -2.32 1.60
N SER A 31 3.23 -1.98 0.59
CA SER A 31 3.69 -1.15 -0.51
C SER A 31 2.84 0.10 -0.64
N TYR A 32 3.45 1.19 -1.09
CA TYR A 32 2.72 2.42 -1.38
C TYR A 32 3.11 3.00 -2.73
N ASP A 33 2.17 3.72 -3.35
CA ASP A 33 2.35 4.43 -4.59
C ASP A 33 1.43 5.64 -4.67
N PHE A 34 1.74 6.54 -5.59
CA PHE A 34 0.96 7.75 -5.86
C PHE A 34 0.24 7.64 -7.20
N VAL A 35 -1.01 8.08 -7.23
CA VAL A 35 -1.77 8.21 -8.47
C VAL A 35 -2.21 9.67 -8.64
N HIS A 36 -2.04 10.20 -9.84
CA HIS A 36 -2.46 11.56 -10.20
C HIS A 36 -3.86 11.53 -10.83
N CYS A 37 -4.71 12.40 -10.34
CA CYS A 37 -6.09 12.55 -10.79
C CYS A 37 -6.42 14.02 -11.01
N ARG A 38 -7.59 14.31 -11.57
CA ARG A 38 -8.09 15.67 -11.77
C ARG A 38 -9.54 15.79 -11.35
N THR A 39 -9.89 16.92 -10.79
CA THR A 39 -11.28 17.36 -10.65
C THR A 39 -11.79 17.93 -11.98
N ASP A 40 -13.11 18.05 -12.12
CA ASP A 40 -13.76 18.52 -13.36
C ASP A 40 -13.23 19.90 -13.84
N ASP A 41 -12.86 20.76 -12.91
CA ASP A 41 -12.24 22.07 -13.20
C ASP A 41 -10.76 21.98 -13.66
N GLY A 42 -10.25 20.75 -13.88
CA GLY A 42 -8.89 20.51 -14.36
C GLY A 42 -7.79 20.56 -13.29
N LYS A 43 -8.13 20.88 -12.03
CA LYS A 43 -7.13 20.92 -10.95
C LYS A 43 -6.68 19.52 -10.55
N VAL A 44 -5.37 19.33 -10.53
CA VAL A 44 -4.76 18.07 -10.15
C VAL A 44 -4.96 17.78 -8.65
N PHE A 45 -5.21 16.55 -8.32
CA PHE A 45 -5.05 16.00 -6.99
C PHE A 45 -4.29 14.66 -7.06
N ARG A 46 -3.82 14.19 -5.93
CA ARG A 46 -3.08 12.94 -5.84
C ARG A 46 -3.75 12.01 -4.84
N THR A 47 -3.56 10.72 -5.06
CA THR A 47 -3.85 9.71 -4.06
C THR A 47 -2.57 9.02 -3.63
N LEU A 48 -2.44 8.76 -2.35
CA LEU A 48 -1.44 7.87 -1.78
C LEU A 48 -2.15 6.56 -1.44
N ASN A 49 -1.80 5.51 -2.15
CA ASN A 49 -2.36 4.18 -1.97
C ASN A 49 -1.38 3.32 -1.17
N ILE A 50 -1.83 2.73 -0.07
CA ILE A 50 -1.02 1.85 0.79
C ILE A 50 -1.69 0.48 0.84
N LEU A 51 -0.94 -0.57 0.50
CA LEU A 51 -1.43 -1.94 0.36
C LEU A 51 -0.67 -2.90 1.27
N ASP A 52 -1.37 -3.91 1.77
CA ASP A 52 -0.74 -5.13 2.26
C ASP A 52 -0.59 -6.11 1.08
N GLU A 53 0.64 -6.42 0.72
CA GLU A 53 0.91 -7.27 -0.45
C GLU A 53 0.42 -8.71 -0.28
N PHE A 54 0.36 -9.23 0.93
CA PHE A 54 -0.09 -10.60 1.19
C PHE A 54 -1.62 -10.71 1.08
N SER A 55 -2.35 -9.93 1.85
CA SER A 55 -3.82 -9.98 1.90
C SER A 55 -4.48 -9.30 0.70
N ARG A 56 -3.75 -8.47 -0.05
CA ARG A 56 -4.27 -7.59 -1.11
C ARG A 56 -5.17 -6.48 -0.60
N GLU A 57 -5.25 -6.30 0.70
CA GLU A 57 -6.04 -5.24 1.32
C GLU A 57 -5.47 -3.87 0.98
N CYS A 58 -6.33 -2.94 0.59
CA CYS A 58 -5.99 -1.53 0.51
C CYS A 58 -6.12 -0.90 1.90
N LEU A 59 -5.01 -0.71 2.56
CA LEU A 59 -4.95 -0.22 3.95
C LEU A 59 -5.40 1.23 4.06
N ALA A 60 -5.03 2.06 3.09
CA ALA A 60 -5.42 3.46 3.02
C ALA A 60 -5.35 4.00 1.60
N ILE A 61 -6.22 4.94 1.28
CA ILE A 61 -6.09 5.85 0.14
C ILE A 61 -6.23 7.28 0.68
N LYS A 62 -5.12 7.99 0.79
CA LYS A 62 -5.14 9.40 1.18
C LYS A 62 -5.27 10.27 -0.07
N VAL A 63 -6.23 11.17 -0.05
CA VAL A 63 -6.56 12.04 -1.20
C VAL A 63 -6.32 13.50 -0.83
N ASP A 64 -5.43 14.18 -1.56
CA ASP A 64 -5.19 15.61 -1.36
C ASP A 64 -4.64 16.27 -2.63
N ARG A 65 -4.70 17.60 -2.68
CA ARG A 65 -4.09 18.40 -3.76
C ARG A 65 -2.56 18.26 -3.77
N LYS A 66 -1.96 18.20 -2.60
CA LYS A 66 -0.52 18.00 -2.42
C LYS A 66 -0.29 16.90 -1.38
N LEU A 67 0.50 15.93 -1.75
CA LEU A 67 0.97 14.88 -0.85
C LEU A 67 2.49 14.96 -0.75
N ASN A 68 2.98 15.31 0.42
CA ASN A 68 4.39 15.40 0.75
C ASN A 68 4.82 14.29 1.72
N SER A 69 6.08 14.29 2.14
CA SER A 69 6.60 13.29 3.06
C SER A 69 5.86 13.24 4.39
N THR A 70 5.42 14.38 4.93
CA THR A 70 4.64 14.44 6.17
C THR A 70 3.33 13.68 6.03
N ASN A 71 2.62 13.84 4.91
CA ASN A 71 1.36 13.14 4.65
C ASN A 71 1.56 11.61 4.58
N VAL A 72 2.65 11.16 3.98
CA VAL A 72 3.00 9.73 3.93
C VAL A 72 3.30 9.21 5.33
N ILE A 73 4.12 9.92 6.09
CA ILE A 73 4.49 9.55 7.46
C ILE A 73 3.26 9.53 8.38
N ASP A 74 2.37 10.52 8.28
CA ASP A 74 1.12 10.56 9.05
C ASP A 74 0.24 9.33 8.75
N ALA A 75 0.06 9.00 7.47
CA ALA A 75 -0.71 7.83 7.08
C ALA A 75 -0.09 6.51 7.57
N LEU A 76 1.22 6.38 7.47
CA LEU A 76 1.93 5.21 8.01
C LEU A 76 1.88 5.15 9.53
N THR A 77 1.98 6.29 10.22
CA THR A 77 1.87 6.37 11.68
C THR A 77 0.52 5.85 12.14
N ASP A 78 -0.57 6.32 11.54
CA ASP A 78 -1.92 5.86 11.85
C ASP A 78 -2.06 4.35 11.64
N LEU A 79 -1.54 3.83 10.55
CA LEU A 79 -1.57 2.40 10.26
C LEU A 79 -0.70 1.58 11.23
N PHE A 80 0.47 2.08 11.63
CA PHE A 80 1.32 1.42 12.63
C PHE A 80 0.61 1.32 13.98
N ILE A 81 -0.11 2.37 14.37
CA ILE A 81 -0.90 2.38 15.61
C ILE A 81 -2.04 1.36 15.55
N MET A 82 -2.76 1.30 14.42
CA MET A 82 -3.93 0.43 14.28
C MET A 82 -3.58 -1.04 14.05
N ARG A 83 -2.47 -1.34 13.37
CA ARG A 83 -2.15 -2.67 12.86
C ARG A 83 -0.79 -3.22 13.31
N GLY A 84 0.03 -2.38 13.92
CA GLY A 84 1.44 -2.68 14.14
C GLY A 84 2.31 -2.41 12.91
N SER A 85 3.62 -2.44 13.09
CA SER A 85 4.58 -2.20 12.01
C SER A 85 4.69 -3.43 11.10
N PRO A 86 4.72 -3.27 9.78
CA PRO A 86 5.05 -4.36 8.88
C PRO A 86 6.55 -4.70 8.99
N ALA A 87 6.95 -5.87 8.50
CA ALA A 87 8.36 -6.20 8.43
C ALA A 87 9.10 -5.37 7.37
N PHE A 88 8.43 -5.02 6.27
CA PHE A 88 8.99 -4.24 5.17
C PHE A 88 8.01 -3.20 4.65
N ILE A 89 8.52 -2.06 4.23
CA ILE A 89 7.78 -1.07 3.42
C ILE A 89 8.49 -0.94 2.07
N ARG A 90 7.74 -1.18 1.01
CA ARG A 90 8.19 -1.02 -0.38
C ARG A 90 7.62 0.26 -0.98
N SER A 91 8.49 1.10 -1.49
CA SER A 91 8.09 2.23 -2.34
C SER A 91 8.05 1.79 -3.80
N GLU A 92 6.97 2.12 -4.48
CA GLU A 92 6.83 1.78 -5.89
C GLU A 92 7.42 2.89 -6.77
N ASN A 93 6.87 4.08 -6.71
CA ASN A 93 7.38 5.25 -7.40
C ASN A 93 7.14 6.48 -6.53
N GLY A 94 8.12 7.35 -6.45
CA GLY A 94 7.97 8.57 -5.69
C GLY A 94 9.24 9.41 -5.70
N PRO A 95 9.14 10.68 -5.33
CA PRO A 95 10.31 11.53 -5.19
C PRO A 95 11.30 10.96 -4.16
N GLU A 96 12.58 11.03 -4.49
CA GLU A 96 13.67 10.55 -3.63
C GLU A 96 13.62 11.14 -2.21
N PHE A 97 13.25 12.42 -2.08
CA PHE A 97 13.14 13.06 -0.76
C PHE A 97 12.03 12.47 0.11
N ILE A 98 10.93 11.98 -0.47
CA ILE A 98 9.87 11.26 0.29
C ILE A 98 10.42 9.93 0.80
N ALA A 99 11.07 9.16 -0.06
CA ALA A 99 11.70 7.90 0.31
C ALA A 99 12.72 8.07 1.44
N GLN A 100 13.56 9.09 1.35
CA GLN A 100 14.54 9.43 2.37
C GLN A 100 13.89 9.82 3.71
N ALA A 101 12.84 10.65 3.68
CA ALA A 101 12.12 11.06 4.88
C ALA A 101 11.43 9.86 5.57
N VAL A 102 10.84 8.95 4.81
CA VAL A 102 10.22 7.72 5.34
C VAL A 102 11.27 6.82 5.99
N ARG A 103 12.42 6.61 5.36
CA ARG A 103 13.52 5.84 5.96
C ARG A 103 14.00 6.44 7.27
N GLN A 104 14.20 7.76 7.31
CA GLN A 104 14.63 8.47 8.53
C GLN A 104 13.58 8.34 9.64
N TRP A 105 12.31 8.46 9.31
CA TRP A 105 11.22 8.30 10.26
C TRP A 105 11.16 6.89 10.83
N ILE A 106 11.25 5.85 9.99
CA ILE A 106 11.27 4.44 10.43
C ILE A 106 12.41 4.23 11.43
N ALA A 107 13.60 4.73 11.13
CA ALA A 107 14.76 4.65 12.03
C ALA A 107 14.51 5.39 13.33
N ALA A 108 13.92 6.57 13.29
CA ALA A 108 13.68 7.41 14.48
C ALA A 108 12.63 6.82 15.43
N VAL A 109 11.60 6.17 14.91
CA VAL A 109 10.56 5.52 15.74
C VAL A 109 11.00 4.17 16.30
N GLY A 110 12.17 3.68 15.93
CA GLY A 110 12.71 2.40 16.39
C GLY A 110 11.93 1.18 15.91
N ALA A 111 11.16 1.31 14.84
CA ALA A 111 10.49 0.19 14.21
C ALA A 111 11.50 -0.73 13.53
N LYS A 112 11.31 -2.05 13.64
CA LYS A 112 12.14 -3.05 12.96
C LYS A 112 11.77 -3.20 11.48
N THR A 113 11.14 -2.21 10.91
CA THR A 113 10.69 -2.19 9.52
C THR A 113 11.84 -1.84 8.58
N ALA A 114 12.08 -2.66 7.59
CA ALA A 114 13.04 -2.38 6.54
C ALA A 114 12.37 -1.67 5.36
N TYR A 115 13.02 -0.62 4.85
CA TYR A 115 12.55 0.09 3.66
C TYR A 115 13.17 -0.53 2.41
N ILE A 116 12.33 -0.86 1.42
CA ILE A 116 12.75 -1.40 0.13
C ILE A 116 12.65 -0.30 -0.92
N GLU A 117 13.78 0.07 -1.51
CA GLU A 117 13.81 1.08 -2.56
C GLU A 117 13.12 0.60 -3.85
N PRO A 118 12.65 1.55 -4.68
CA PRO A 118 12.11 1.21 -6.00
C PRO A 118 13.12 0.38 -6.78
N GLY A 119 12.68 -0.77 -7.25
CA GLY A 119 13.48 -1.69 -8.03
C GLY A 119 13.16 -1.64 -9.52
N SER A 120 13.46 -2.72 -10.21
CA SER A 120 13.11 -2.89 -11.62
C SER A 120 11.59 -2.93 -11.82
N PRO A 121 11.05 -2.50 -12.97
CA PRO A 121 9.60 -2.41 -13.20
C PRO A 121 8.84 -3.71 -12.90
N TRP A 122 9.45 -4.86 -13.12
CA TRP A 122 8.83 -6.18 -12.84
C TRP A 122 8.72 -6.52 -11.35
N GLU A 123 9.29 -5.72 -10.46
CA GLU A 123 9.19 -5.93 -9.02
C GLU A 123 7.92 -5.32 -8.40
N ASN A 124 7.16 -4.55 -9.16
CA ASN A 124 6.11 -3.65 -8.67
C ASN A 124 4.68 -4.13 -8.97
N GLY A 125 4.48 -5.43 -9.15
CA GLY A 125 3.20 -5.97 -9.62
C GLY A 125 1.99 -5.71 -8.72
N TYR A 126 2.16 -5.53 -7.43
CA TYR A 126 1.02 -5.38 -6.49
C TYR A 126 0.36 -4.00 -6.60
N CYS A 127 1.15 -2.92 -6.48
CA CYS A 127 0.63 -1.57 -6.65
C CYS A 127 0.20 -1.29 -8.09
N GLU A 128 0.92 -1.77 -9.08
CA GLU A 128 0.53 -1.62 -10.49
C GLU A 128 -0.82 -2.29 -10.78
N SER A 129 -1.00 -3.52 -10.30
CA SER A 129 -2.26 -4.25 -10.43
C SER A 129 -3.40 -3.55 -9.71
N PHE A 130 -3.15 -3.06 -8.50
CA PHE A 130 -4.14 -2.28 -7.75
C PHE A 130 -4.49 -0.97 -8.47
N ASN A 131 -3.50 -0.20 -8.89
CA ASN A 131 -3.71 1.08 -9.57
C ASN A 131 -4.45 0.89 -10.90
N GLY A 132 -4.18 -0.19 -11.63
CA GLY A 132 -4.92 -0.56 -12.84
C GLY A 132 -6.42 -0.73 -12.54
N ARG A 133 -6.77 -1.50 -11.53
CA ARG A 133 -8.16 -1.70 -11.09
C ARG A 133 -8.81 -0.43 -10.56
N PHE A 134 -8.08 0.35 -9.79
CA PHE A 134 -8.54 1.63 -9.27
C PHE A 134 -8.91 2.60 -10.39
N ARG A 135 -8.08 2.66 -11.44
CA ARG A 135 -8.39 3.45 -12.64
C ARG A 135 -9.58 2.89 -13.41
N ASP A 136 -9.57 1.60 -13.72
CA ASP A 136 -10.60 0.99 -14.56
C ASP A 136 -11.97 0.96 -13.88
N GLU A 137 -12.01 0.68 -12.58
CA GLU A 137 -13.27 0.53 -11.84
C GLU A 137 -13.83 1.85 -11.30
N LEU A 138 -13.00 2.87 -11.10
CA LEU A 138 -13.43 4.14 -10.52
C LEU A 138 -12.95 5.36 -11.29
N LEU A 139 -11.66 5.60 -11.40
CA LEU A 139 -11.14 6.89 -11.83
C LEU A 139 -11.50 7.25 -13.29
N ASN A 140 -11.53 6.26 -14.19
CA ASN A 140 -11.83 6.49 -15.61
C ASN A 140 -13.31 6.73 -15.88
N GLY A 141 -14.18 6.26 -15.00
CA GLY A 141 -15.64 6.37 -15.15
C GLY A 141 -16.29 7.45 -14.29
N GLU A 142 -15.56 8.09 -13.40
CA GLU A 142 -16.10 9.05 -12.44
C GLU A 142 -15.64 10.48 -12.74
N ILE A 143 -16.54 11.43 -12.54
CA ILE A 143 -16.24 12.87 -12.60
C ILE A 143 -16.28 13.41 -11.17
N PHE A 144 -15.16 13.95 -10.71
CA PHE A 144 -15.07 14.55 -9.38
C PHE A 144 -15.21 16.08 -9.49
N TYR A 145 -16.29 16.63 -8.97
CA TYR A 145 -16.55 18.07 -9.02
C TYR A 145 -15.81 18.85 -7.93
N SER A 146 -15.41 18.17 -6.85
CA SER A 146 -14.62 18.77 -5.79
C SER A 146 -13.65 17.74 -5.19
N LEU A 147 -12.63 18.24 -4.47
CA LEU A 147 -11.71 17.38 -3.73
C LEU A 147 -12.44 16.60 -2.63
N ARG A 148 -13.39 17.23 -1.96
CA ARG A 148 -14.18 16.57 -0.90
C ARG A 148 -15.02 15.44 -1.44
N GLU A 149 -15.64 15.61 -2.59
CA GLU A 149 -16.37 14.56 -3.27
C GLU A 149 -15.46 13.40 -3.65
N ALA A 150 -14.28 13.69 -4.21
CA ALA A 150 -13.27 12.66 -4.52
C ALA A 150 -12.86 11.88 -3.26
N GLN A 151 -12.62 12.55 -2.14
CA GLN A 151 -12.29 11.90 -0.87
C GLN A 151 -13.37 10.92 -0.43
N ILE A 152 -14.64 11.30 -0.51
CA ILE A 152 -15.77 10.47 -0.10
C ILE A 152 -15.94 9.27 -1.04
N ILE A 153 -15.99 9.50 -2.34
CA ILE A 153 -16.23 8.45 -3.35
C ILE A 153 -15.08 7.43 -3.36
N ILE A 154 -13.84 7.89 -3.27
CA ILE A 154 -12.66 7.02 -3.25
C ILE A 154 -12.63 6.16 -1.97
N GLU A 155 -12.98 6.73 -0.81
CA GLU A 155 -13.04 5.96 0.43
C GLU A 155 -14.15 4.90 0.41
N GLU A 156 -15.32 5.21 -0.17
CA GLU A 156 -16.39 4.23 -0.38
C GLU A 156 -15.94 3.10 -1.30
N TRP A 157 -15.26 3.42 -2.39
CA TRP A 157 -14.70 2.42 -3.29
C TRP A 157 -13.66 1.53 -2.59
N ARG A 158 -12.77 2.13 -1.77
CA ARG A 158 -11.76 1.37 -0.99
C ARG A 158 -12.44 0.35 -0.06
N LYS A 159 -13.47 0.76 0.65
CA LYS A 159 -14.25 -0.13 1.52
C LYS A 159 -14.89 -1.27 0.73
N HIS A 160 -15.49 -0.97 -0.42
CA HIS A 160 -16.06 -1.99 -1.31
C HIS A 160 -14.97 -2.95 -1.84
N TYR A 161 -13.83 -2.41 -2.26
CA TYR A 161 -12.69 -3.20 -2.73
C TYR A 161 -12.23 -4.21 -1.67
N ASN A 162 -12.14 -3.79 -0.43
CA ASN A 162 -11.67 -4.63 0.68
C ASN A 162 -12.71 -5.65 1.15
N THR A 163 -14.00 -5.31 1.12
CA THR A 163 -15.04 -6.09 1.82
C THR A 163 -15.99 -6.86 0.91
N LYS A 164 -16.18 -6.42 -0.31
CA LYS A 164 -17.18 -7.00 -1.23
C LYS A 164 -16.60 -7.50 -2.54
N ARG A 165 -15.52 -6.87 -3.02
CA ARG A 165 -14.96 -7.23 -4.31
C ARG A 165 -14.24 -8.58 -4.25
N PRO A 166 -14.61 -9.56 -5.09
CA PRO A 166 -13.89 -10.82 -5.15
C PRO A 166 -12.49 -10.65 -5.78
N HIS A 167 -11.52 -11.35 -5.24
CA HIS A 167 -10.15 -11.35 -5.72
C HIS A 167 -9.72 -12.77 -6.11
N SER A 168 -9.30 -12.97 -7.35
CA SER A 168 -8.89 -14.28 -7.86
C SER A 168 -7.70 -14.87 -7.09
N ALA A 169 -6.73 -14.03 -6.70
CA ALA A 169 -5.58 -14.43 -5.89
C ALA A 169 -5.95 -14.93 -4.49
N LEU A 170 -7.17 -14.64 -4.01
CA LEU A 170 -7.69 -15.02 -2.69
C LEU A 170 -8.83 -16.05 -2.79
N GLY A 171 -8.90 -16.81 -3.89
CA GLY A 171 -9.99 -17.74 -4.14
C GLY A 171 -11.34 -17.04 -4.27
N TYR A 172 -11.37 -15.87 -4.89
CA TYR A 172 -12.54 -15.00 -5.08
C TYR A 172 -13.16 -14.46 -3.79
N ARG A 173 -12.41 -14.50 -2.69
CA ARG A 173 -12.81 -13.84 -1.44
C ARG A 173 -12.33 -12.38 -1.42
N PRO A 174 -13.03 -11.47 -0.70
CA PRO A 174 -12.52 -10.12 -0.45
C PRO A 174 -11.31 -10.15 0.51
N PRO A 175 -10.40 -9.15 0.43
CA PRO A 175 -9.19 -9.11 1.25
C PRO A 175 -9.43 -8.97 2.75
N ALA A 176 -10.45 -8.20 3.14
CA ALA A 176 -10.60 -7.71 4.50
C ALA A 176 -11.61 -8.45 5.42
N PRO A 177 -12.41 -9.45 5.03
CA PRO A 177 -13.28 -10.15 5.97
C PRO A 177 -12.54 -10.77 7.15
N GLU A 178 -11.28 -11.11 6.96
CA GLU A 178 -10.45 -11.69 8.02
C GLU A 178 -9.79 -10.63 8.91
N THR A 179 -9.69 -9.38 8.44
CA THR A 179 -9.01 -8.29 9.15
C THR A 179 -9.94 -7.41 9.96
N ILE A 180 -11.22 -7.32 9.58
CA ILE A 180 -12.19 -6.41 10.19
C ILE A 180 -12.87 -7.04 11.40
N ILE A 181 -12.95 -8.37 11.47
CA ILE A 181 -13.54 -9.06 12.61
C ILE A 181 -12.49 -9.16 13.72
N PRO A 182 -12.64 -8.44 14.85
CA PRO A 182 -11.77 -8.61 16.00
C PRO A 182 -11.70 -10.09 16.41
N LEU A 183 -10.54 -10.51 16.91
CA LEU A 183 -10.31 -11.91 17.31
C LEU A 183 -11.34 -12.43 18.31
N ASP A 184 -11.86 -11.55 19.16
CA ASP A 184 -12.88 -11.84 20.17
C ASP A 184 -14.29 -12.03 19.61
N GLN A 185 -14.53 -11.61 18.37
CA GLN A 185 -15.84 -11.75 17.68
C GLN A 185 -15.84 -12.87 16.64
N ARG A 186 -14.76 -13.61 16.51
CA ARG A 186 -14.76 -14.79 15.63
C ARG A 186 -15.66 -15.87 16.20
N PRO A 187 -16.58 -16.45 15.42
CA PRO A 187 -17.32 -17.61 15.88
C PRO A 187 -16.35 -18.72 16.32
N ILE A 188 -16.51 -19.19 17.53
CA ILE A 188 -15.77 -20.37 17.97
C ILE A 188 -16.29 -21.52 17.11
N MET A 189 -15.45 -21.98 16.18
CA MET A 189 -15.74 -23.20 15.44
C MET A 189 -15.55 -24.37 16.41
N HIS A 190 -16.66 -24.98 16.77
CA HIS A 190 -16.66 -26.22 17.56
C HIS A 190 -16.41 -27.41 16.65
#